data_161c642560e495c7a7cf01a6039918f1
#
_entry.id   161c642560e495c7a7cf01a6039918f1
#
_cell.length_a   1.000
_cell.length_b   1.000
_cell.length_c   1.000
_cell.angle_alpha   90.00
_cell.angle_beta   90.00
_cell.angle_gamma   90.00
#
_symmetry.space_group_name_H-M   'P 1'
#
loop_
_entity.id
_entity.type
_entity.pdbx_description
1 polymer ?
#
loop_
_entity_poly.entity_id
_entity_poly.type
_entity_poly.pdbx_seq_one_letter_code
_entity_poly.pdbx_strand_id
1 'polypeptide(L)'
;MDTSKSKTAFDEAKKYIPGGVNSPVRAFKNVGTYPLFIERANGSKIYDIDGNEYIDYVGSWGPMFLGHCKEIVLEAVKEACDKGMSFGAPCLAETELAKRICSLVPCVDVVRMVNSGTEATMSAIRLARGYTGRNIIIKFEGCYHGHSDSLLIKAGSGAATFGSASSAGVPEDFAKYTLVLPYNDIDAIEDAFEKMGNEIAGVIIEPVAGNMGVVPPKDGYLQKIREITKKYGSVFIVDEVMTGFRLSASGAIGRFGLDADIVTFGKIIGGGMPVGAYGGKREIMEFVSPSGPVYQAGTLSGNPLAMAAGNAQIKYLQENPYIYEEIEQKGAYLESEFKKSAEKYGVNVRVNRVGSMMSVFFTDNDVTNFETASKSDTEKFKVYFNEMLKQGIYLAPSQFESLFLSDAHTKADLEKTAAAFDKVMEILR
;
A
#
# COMPACT_ATOMS: atom_id res chain seq x y z
N MET A 1 -24.05 18.24 3.44
CA MET A 1 -23.98 17.75 2.06
C MET A 1 -25.12 16.75 1.83
N ASP A 2 -25.84 16.84 0.74
CA ASP A 2 -26.79 15.81 0.32
C ASP A 2 -26.01 14.66 -0.34
N THR A 3 -26.32 13.42 0.00
CA THR A 3 -25.72 12.18 -0.53
C THR A 3 -26.79 11.11 -0.80
N SER A 4 -28.02 11.56 -1.06
CA SER A 4 -29.18 10.68 -1.24
C SER A 4 -29.10 9.80 -2.48
N LYS A 5 -28.51 10.30 -3.58
CA LYS A 5 -28.28 9.52 -4.80
C LYS A 5 -27.24 8.43 -4.54
N SER A 6 -26.13 8.74 -3.85
CA SER A 6 -25.12 7.77 -3.47
C SER A 6 -25.70 6.65 -2.63
N LYS A 7 -26.60 6.97 -1.67
CA LYS A 7 -27.31 5.97 -0.88
C LYS A 7 -28.18 5.06 -1.76
N THR A 8 -28.96 5.64 -2.66
CA THR A 8 -29.80 4.88 -3.59
C THR A 8 -28.98 3.97 -4.50
N ALA A 9 -27.87 4.49 -5.04
CA ALA A 9 -26.95 3.71 -5.87
C ALA A 9 -26.29 2.56 -5.10
N PHE A 10 -25.94 2.79 -3.83
CA PHE A 10 -25.41 1.72 -2.97
C PHE A 10 -26.45 0.63 -2.68
N ASP A 11 -27.71 1.01 -2.42
CA ASP A 11 -28.78 0.05 -2.22
C ASP A 11 -29.07 -0.78 -3.49
N GLU A 12 -28.93 -0.18 -4.67
CA GLU A 12 -29.01 -0.89 -5.95
C GLU A 12 -27.80 -1.82 -6.16
N ALA A 13 -26.58 -1.34 -5.91
CA ALA A 13 -25.36 -2.13 -6.07
C ALA A 13 -25.35 -3.40 -5.22
N LYS A 14 -25.92 -3.37 -4.02
CA LYS A 14 -26.04 -4.56 -3.12
C LYS A 14 -26.84 -5.70 -3.73
N LYS A 15 -27.68 -5.45 -4.73
CA LYS A 15 -28.46 -6.51 -5.41
C LYS A 15 -27.59 -7.34 -6.35
N TYR A 16 -26.47 -6.78 -6.84
CA TYR A 16 -25.65 -7.39 -7.90
C TYR A 16 -24.19 -7.63 -7.49
N ILE A 17 -23.70 -6.91 -6.47
CA ILE A 17 -22.33 -6.98 -6.00
C ILE A 17 -22.34 -7.35 -4.52
N PRO A 18 -21.59 -8.36 -4.07
CA PRO A 18 -21.51 -8.71 -2.65
C PRO A 18 -21.16 -7.51 -1.77
N GLY A 19 -22.06 -7.13 -0.87
CA GLY A 19 -21.92 -5.94 -0.02
C GLY A 19 -21.94 -4.61 -0.75
N GLY A 20 -22.30 -4.58 -2.06
CA GLY A 20 -22.40 -3.38 -2.90
C GLY A 20 -21.06 -2.83 -3.38
N VAL A 21 -19.93 -3.51 -3.15
CA VAL A 21 -18.58 -3.02 -3.44
C VAL A 21 -17.66 -4.16 -3.92
N ASN A 22 -16.64 -3.80 -4.72
CA ASN A 22 -15.62 -4.74 -5.21
C ASN A 22 -14.37 -4.81 -4.30
N SER A 23 -14.39 -4.12 -3.15
CA SER A 23 -13.38 -4.25 -2.09
C SER A 23 -14.02 -3.88 -0.74
N PRO A 24 -13.83 -4.69 0.34
CA PRO A 24 -14.61 -4.59 1.58
C PRO A 24 -14.56 -3.23 2.26
N VAL A 25 -13.41 -2.58 2.31
CA VAL A 25 -13.22 -1.27 2.98
C VAL A 25 -14.07 -0.16 2.35
N ARG A 26 -14.39 -0.28 1.04
CA ARG A 26 -15.20 0.70 0.31
C ARG A 26 -16.66 0.76 0.76
N ALA A 27 -17.14 -0.21 1.55
CA ALA A 27 -18.53 -0.24 2.04
C ALA A 27 -18.79 0.71 3.22
N PHE A 28 -17.79 1.41 3.76
CA PHE A 28 -17.87 2.34 4.91
C PHE A 28 -18.43 1.73 6.19
N LYS A 29 -18.41 0.38 6.30
CA LYS A 29 -18.96 -0.33 7.46
C LYS A 29 -18.30 0.09 8.77
N ASN A 30 -16.98 0.31 8.76
CA ASN A 30 -16.22 0.65 9.97
C ASN A 30 -16.51 2.07 10.49
N VAL A 31 -17.06 2.95 9.67
CA VAL A 31 -17.37 4.35 10.01
C VAL A 31 -18.87 4.62 10.16
N GLY A 32 -19.69 3.56 10.05
CA GLY A 32 -21.12 3.60 10.38
C GLY A 32 -22.00 4.40 9.40
N THR A 33 -21.54 4.58 8.16
CA THR A 33 -22.28 5.27 7.10
C THR A 33 -22.21 4.46 5.79
N TYR A 34 -22.77 5.00 4.71
CA TYR A 34 -22.72 4.40 3.39
C TYR A 34 -21.70 5.12 2.49
N PRO A 35 -21.14 4.42 1.48
CA PRO A 35 -20.13 4.99 0.60
C PRO A 35 -20.73 6.02 -0.35
N LEU A 36 -19.89 6.98 -0.74
CA LEU A 36 -20.16 7.88 -1.85
C LEU A 36 -19.94 7.16 -3.18
N PHE A 37 -20.78 7.46 -4.17
CA PHE A 37 -20.59 7.03 -5.55
C PHE A 37 -19.93 8.16 -6.33
N ILE A 38 -18.69 7.92 -6.75
CA ILE A 38 -17.87 8.94 -7.42
C ILE A 38 -18.13 8.94 -8.91
N GLU A 39 -18.43 10.10 -9.49
CA GLU A 39 -18.68 10.30 -10.89
C GLU A 39 -17.41 10.68 -11.67
N ARG A 40 -16.58 11.54 -11.08
CA ARG A 40 -15.33 12.02 -11.69
C ARG A 40 -14.30 12.45 -10.66
N ALA A 41 -13.08 12.60 -11.13
CA ALA A 41 -11.97 13.09 -10.31
C ALA A 41 -11.05 13.99 -11.14
N ASN A 42 -10.36 14.95 -10.50
CA ASN A 42 -9.35 15.78 -11.16
C ASN A 42 -8.40 16.40 -10.12
N GLY A 43 -7.12 16.34 -10.38
CA GLY A 43 -6.09 16.86 -9.47
C GLY A 43 -6.18 16.22 -8.09
N SER A 44 -6.35 17.03 -7.05
CA SER A 44 -6.52 16.60 -5.66
C SER A 44 -7.97 16.25 -5.29
N LYS A 45 -8.93 16.26 -6.23
CA LYS A 45 -10.35 16.25 -5.92
C LYS A 45 -11.11 15.12 -6.57
N ILE A 46 -12.14 14.63 -5.85
CA ILE A 46 -13.17 13.72 -6.35
C ILE A 46 -14.55 14.39 -6.23
N TYR A 47 -15.46 13.96 -7.08
CA TYR A 47 -16.83 14.49 -7.17
C TYR A 47 -17.82 13.34 -7.16
N ASP A 48 -18.80 13.38 -6.26
CA ASP A 48 -19.82 12.36 -6.19
C ASP A 48 -20.99 12.61 -7.16
N ILE A 49 -21.84 11.60 -7.34
CA ILE A 49 -23.04 11.69 -8.21
C ILE A 49 -24.12 12.66 -7.66
N ASP A 50 -23.97 13.09 -6.42
CA ASP A 50 -24.83 14.08 -5.78
C ASP A 50 -24.38 15.51 -6.10
N GLY A 51 -23.17 15.68 -6.69
CA GLY A 51 -22.59 16.96 -7.09
C GLY A 51 -21.69 17.59 -6.03
N ASN A 52 -21.35 16.88 -4.96
CA ASN A 52 -20.43 17.38 -3.95
C ASN A 52 -18.97 17.20 -4.38
N GLU A 53 -18.11 18.15 -3.98
CA GLU A 53 -16.66 18.13 -4.17
C GLU A 53 -15.94 17.77 -2.88
N TYR A 54 -14.93 16.91 -2.96
CA TYR A 54 -14.09 16.51 -1.82
C TYR A 54 -12.61 16.60 -2.19
N ILE A 55 -11.78 17.06 -1.23
CA ILE A 55 -10.32 16.88 -1.31
C ILE A 55 -10.03 15.43 -0.96
N ASP A 56 -9.35 14.71 -1.86
CA ASP A 56 -9.15 13.26 -1.80
C ASP A 56 -7.80 12.90 -1.20
N TYR A 57 -7.80 12.35 0.00
CA TYR A 57 -6.62 11.78 0.65
C TYR A 57 -6.55 10.24 0.56
N VAL A 58 -7.45 9.61 -0.18
CA VAL A 58 -7.37 8.16 -0.49
C VAL A 58 -6.53 7.92 -1.74
N GLY A 59 -6.65 8.81 -2.75
CA GLY A 59 -5.83 8.75 -3.96
C GLY A 59 -5.92 7.39 -4.66
N SER A 60 -7.14 6.80 -4.75
CA SER A 60 -7.38 5.44 -5.26
C SER A 60 -6.59 4.34 -4.51
N TRP A 61 -6.39 4.52 -3.19
CA TRP A 61 -5.57 3.66 -2.31
C TRP A 61 -4.07 3.72 -2.64
N GLY A 62 -3.64 4.89 -3.12
CA GLY A 62 -2.23 5.21 -3.29
C GLY A 62 -1.69 5.42 -4.70
N PRO A 63 -2.26 4.88 -5.80
CA PRO A 63 -1.68 5.07 -7.14
C PRO A 63 -1.66 6.52 -7.63
N MET A 64 -2.56 7.39 -7.16
CA MET A 64 -2.69 8.77 -7.63
C MET A 64 -1.65 9.73 -7.00
N PHE A 65 -0.38 9.38 -7.07
CA PHE A 65 0.72 10.17 -6.49
C PHE A 65 0.88 11.54 -7.15
N LEU A 66 0.60 11.64 -8.46
CA LEU A 66 0.56 12.89 -9.21
C LEU A 66 -0.82 13.57 -9.19
N GLY A 67 -1.78 13.01 -8.46
CA GLY A 67 -3.19 13.41 -8.51
C GLY A 67 -3.98 12.73 -9.62
N HIS A 68 -5.28 12.98 -9.62
CA HIS A 68 -6.19 12.43 -10.64
C HIS A 68 -6.02 13.14 -11.98
N CYS A 69 -6.21 12.40 -13.06
CA CYS A 69 -6.24 12.93 -14.43
C CYS A 69 -4.98 13.73 -14.80
N LYS A 70 -3.79 13.33 -14.33
CA LYS A 70 -2.52 13.98 -14.76
C LYS A 70 -2.39 13.84 -16.27
N GLU A 71 -2.30 14.96 -16.96
CA GLU A 71 -2.37 15.04 -18.43
C GLU A 71 -1.40 14.09 -19.14
N ILE A 72 -0.13 14.09 -18.74
CA ILE A 72 0.90 13.23 -19.34
C ILE A 72 0.56 11.73 -19.26
N VAL A 73 -0.12 11.29 -18.19
CA VAL A 73 -0.55 9.89 -18.02
C VAL A 73 -1.77 9.62 -18.90
N LEU A 74 -2.74 10.53 -18.93
CA LEU A 74 -3.93 10.40 -19.76
C LEU A 74 -3.59 10.34 -21.25
N GLU A 75 -2.73 11.21 -21.73
CA GLU A 75 -2.31 11.23 -23.15
C GLU A 75 -1.61 9.93 -23.53
N ALA A 76 -0.70 9.42 -22.68
CA ALA A 76 -0.04 8.14 -22.93
C ALA A 76 -1.03 6.97 -23.02
N VAL A 77 -2.07 6.96 -22.19
CA VAL A 77 -3.12 5.92 -22.25
C VAL A 77 -3.96 6.06 -23.52
N LYS A 78 -4.36 7.28 -23.91
CA LYS A 78 -5.12 7.52 -25.15
C LYS A 78 -4.35 7.06 -26.38
N GLU A 79 -3.06 7.43 -26.48
CA GLU A 79 -2.19 6.96 -27.58
C GLU A 79 -2.04 5.44 -27.61
N ALA A 80 -1.99 4.79 -26.45
CA ALA A 80 -1.93 3.32 -26.38
C ALA A 80 -3.27 2.69 -26.79
N CYS A 81 -4.41 3.29 -26.46
CA CYS A 81 -5.73 2.84 -26.89
C CYS A 81 -5.86 2.80 -28.43
N ASP A 82 -5.34 3.83 -29.12
CA ASP A 82 -5.37 3.90 -30.58
C ASP A 82 -4.58 2.77 -31.27
N LYS A 83 -3.59 2.18 -30.57
CA LYS A 83 -2.76 1.06 -31.05
C LYS A 83 -3.31 -0.32 -30.67
N GLY A 84 -4.25 -0.37 -29.73
CA GLY A 84 -4.89 -1.60 -29.25
C GLY A 84 -4.75 -1.80 -27.74
N MET A 85 -5.79 -2.35 -27.13
CA MET A 85 -5.91 -2.45 -25.68
C MET A 85 -5.17 -3.68 -25.11
N SER A 86 -4.97 -4.74 -25.89
CA SER A 86 -4.30 -5.98 -25.45
C SER A 86 -3.85 -6.79 -26.67
N PHE A 87 -2.66 -7.38 -26.60
CA PHE A 87 -2.08 -8.09 -27.76
C PHE A 87 -1.97 -9.60 -27.54
N GLY A 88 -1.87 -10.07 -26.27
CA GLY A 88 -1.50 -11.46 -25.98
C GLY A 88 -0.10 -11.83 -26.49
N ALA A 89 0.75 -10.82 -26.69
CA ALA A 89 2.12 -10.90 -27.20
C ALA A 89 2.97 -9.80 -26.54
N PRO A 90 4.31 -9.97 -26.46
CA PRO A 90 5.20 -8.95 -25.90
C PRO A 90 5.13 -7.63 -26.68
N CYS A 91 5.25 -6.51 -25.96
CA CYS A 91 5.34 -5.19 -26.56
C CYS A 91 6.50 -4.37 -25.99
N LEU A 92 6.96 -3.35 -26.74
CA LEU A 92 8.11 -2.53 -26.32
C LEU A 92 7.85 -1.78 -25.00
N ALA A 93 6.61 -1.39 -24.74
CA ALA A 93 6.25 -0.66 -23.52
C ALA A 93 6.53 -1.48 -22.24
N GLU A 94 6.41 -2.82 -22.27
CA GLU A 94 6.80 -3.72 -21.18
C GLU A 94 8.29 -3.61 -20.90
N THR A 95 9.11 -3.70 -21.94
CA THR A 95 10.57 -3.61 -21.83
C THR A 95 11.00 -2.24 -21.30
N GLU A 96 10.35 -1.17 -21.74
CA GLU A 96 10.65 0.19 -21.26
C GLU A 96 10.34 0.37 -19.79
N LEU A 97 9.18 -0.11 -19.31
CA LEU A 97 8.84 -0.03 -17.89
C LEU A 97 9.78 -0.91 -17.04
N ALA A 98 10.11 -2.12 -17.52
CA ALA A 98 11.07 -3.00 -16.86
C ALA A 98 12.45 -2.35 -16.70
N LYS A 99 13.00 -1.79 -17.79
CA LYS A 99 14.28 -1.06 -17.76
C LYS A 99 14.25 0.10 -16.75
N ARG A 100 13.16 0.85 -16.72
CA ARG A 100 12.99 1.99 -15.83
C ARG A 100 12.97 1.56 -14.36
N ILE A 101 12.22 0.51 -14.02
CA ILE A 101 12.20 -0.04 -12.66
C ILE A 101 13.61 -0.52 -12.27
N CYS A 102 14.27 -1.32 -13.10
CA CYS A 102 15.61 -1.82 -12.83
C CYS A 102 16.66 -0.71 -12.70
N SER A 103 16.52 0.40 -13.46
CA SER A 103 17.46 1.53 -13.37
C SER A 103 17.28 2.38 -12.11
N LEU A 104 16.07 2.40 -11.55
CA LEU A 104 15.74 3.23 -10.38
C LEU A 104 15.88 2.49 -9.05
N VAL A 105 15.71 1.16 -9.03
CA VAL A 105 15.74 0.36 -7.79
C VAL A 105 16.99 -0.52 -7.78
N PRO A 106 18.05 -0.16 -7.01
CA PRO A 106 19.40 -0.74 -7.13
C PRO A 106 19.49 -2.27 -6.95
N CYS A 107 18.59 -2.87 -6.19
CA CYS A 107 18.57 -4.33 -5.92
C CYS A 107 17.70 -5.12 -6.91
N VAL A 108 17.21 -4.49 -7.98
CA VAL A 108 16.35 -5.13 -8.99
C VAL A 108 17.07 -5.21 -10.33
N ASP A 109 17.62 -6.38 -10.65
CA ASP A 109 18.29 -6.65 -11.94
C ASP A 109 17.28 -7.02 -13.03
N VAL A 110 16.21 -7.73 -12.63
CA VAL A 110 15.17 -8.30 -13.52
C VAL A 110 13.81 -8.15 -12.85
N VAL A 111 12.77 -7.84 -13.65
CA VAL A 111 11.39 -7.68 -13.17
C VAL A 111 10.40 -8.44 -14.05
N ARG A 112 9.34 -8.96 -13.44
CA ARG A 112 8.20 -9.60 -14.08
C ARG A 112 6.92 -8.83 -13.76
N MET A 113 6.18 -8.43 -14.82
CA MET A 113 4.88 -7.77 -14.66
C MET A 113 3.77 -8.78 -14.36
N VAL A 114 2.82 -8.36 -13.55
CA VAL A 114 1.56 -9.03 -13.20
C VAL A 114 0.43 -8.00 -13.14
N ASN A 115 -0.79 -8.38 -12.73
CA ASN A 115 -1.96 -7.47 -12.80
C ASN A 115 -2.33 -6.81 -11.47
N SER A 116 -1.73 -7.23 -10.37
CA SER A 116 -2.04 -6.69 -9.03
C SER A 116 -0.89 -6.90 -8.04
N GLY A 117 -0.91 -6.14 -6.93
CA GLY A 117 0.00 -6.38 -5.81
C GLY A 117 -0.16 -7.78 -5.21
N THR A 118 -1.38 -8.32 -5.16
CA THR A 118 -1.64 -9.71 -4.72
C THR A 118 -0.91 -10.73 -5.59
N GLU A 119 -0.97 -10.59 -6.91
CA GLU A 119 -0.23 -11.48 -7.82
C GLU A 119 1.29 -11.33 -7.66
N ALA A 120 1.77 -10.11 -7.42
CA ALA A 120 3.19 -9.84 -7.21
C ALA A 120 3.71 -10.54 -5.94
N THR A 121 3.04 -10.36 -4.80
CA THR A 121 3.43 -10.96 -3.52
C THR A 121 3.25 -12.49 -3.51
N MET A 122 2.13 -12.99 -4.07
CA MET A 122 1.90 -14.43 -4.27
C MET A 122 3.02 -15.07 -5.09
N SER A 123 3.46 -14.41 -6.17
CA SER A 123 4.54 -14.90 -7.02
C SER A 123 5.90 -14.82 -6.33
N ALA A 124 6.16 -13.75 -5.58
CA ALA A 124 7.39 -13.58 -4.83
C ALA A 124 7.60 -14.66 -3.76
N ILE A 125 6.56 -14.99 -2.97
CA ILE A 125 6.67 -16.07 -1.97
C ILE A 125 6.78 -17.45 -2.61
N ARG A 126 6.10 -17.71 -3.74
CA ARG A 126 6.27 -18.94 -4.51
C ARG A 126 7.71 -19.04 -5.03
N LEU A 127 8.27 -17.95 -5.53
CA LEU A 127 9.64 -17.89 -6.01
C LEU A 127 10.64 -18.14 -4.88
N ALA A 128 10.46 -17.51 -3.71
CA ALA A 128 11.31 -17.73 -2.54
C ALA A 128 11.32 -19.22 -2.12
N ARG A 129 10.15 -19.86 -2.09
CA ARG A 129 10.02 -21.31 -1.81
C ARG A 129 10.72 -22.16 -2.87
N GLY A 130 10.50 -21.85 -4.15
CA GLY A 130 11.11 -22.60 -5.27
C GLY A 130 12.62 -22.45 -5.33
N TYR A 131 13.16 -21.27 -5.05
CA TYR A 131 14.58 -20.98 -5.05
C TYR A 131 15.31 -21.65 -3.87
N THR A 132 14.76 -21.56 -2.67
CA THR A 132 15.41 -22.09 -1.46
C THR A 132 15.12 -23.57 -1.21
N GLY A 133 14.09 -24.15 -1.84
CA GLY A 133 13.59 -25.49 -1.53
C GLY A 133 12.93 -25.61 -0.14
N ARG A 134 12.62 -24.49 0.52
CA ARG A 134 12.03 -24.40 1.87
C ARG A 134 10.58 -23.97 1.80
N ASN A 135 9.82 -24.15 2.90
CA ASN A 135 8.37 -23.92 2.87
C ASN A 135 7.90 -22.71 3.70
N ILE A 136 8.56 -22.37 4.79
CA ILE A 136 8.06 -21.38 5.74
C ILE A 136 8.32 -19.95 5.24
N ILE A 137 7.29 -19.11 5.29
CA ILE A 137 7.38 -17.66 5.06
C ILE A 137 7.09 -16.95 6.38
N ILE A 138 7.92 -15.99 6.74
CA ILE A 138 7.63 -15.02 7.81
C ILE A 138 6.95 -13.80 7.22
N LYS A 139 5.87 -13.35 7.84
CA LYS A 139 5.23 -12.03 7.63
C LYS A 139 5.02 -11.35 8.99
N PHE A 140 4.56 -10.10 8.98
CA PHE A 140 4.37 -9.33 10.20
C PHE A 140 2.91 -9.00 10.45
N GLU A 141 2.52 -8.98 11.73
CA GLU A 141 1.18 -8.64 12.16
C GLU A 141 0.84 -7.20 11.74
N GLY A 142 -0.39 -7.00 11.25
CA GLY A 142 -0.83 -5.70 10.73
C GLY A 142 -0.36 -5.40 9.31
N CYS A 143 0.64 -6.11 8.76
CA CYS A 143 1.04 -5.98 7.35
C CYS A 143 0.07 -6.74 6.43
N TYR A 144 -0.23 -6.13 5.29
CA TYR A 144 -1.08 -6.70 4.24
C TYR A 144 -0.30 -6.89 2.94
N HIS A 145 -0.31 -8.11 2.44
CA HIS A 145 0.41 -8.50 1.23
C HIS A 145 -0.51 -9.12 0.18
N GLY A 146 -1.75 -8.61 0.04
CA GLY A 146 -2.75 -9.18 -0.84
C GLY A 146 -3.51 -10.34 -0.19
N HIS A 147 -4.38 -10.99 -0.98
CA HIS A 147 -5.37 -11.96 -0.51
C HIS A 147 -5.14 -13.38 -1.01
N SER A 148 -3.89 -13.76 -1.28
CA SER A 148 -3.55 -15.17 -1.49
C SER A 148 -3.62 -15.96 -0.18
N ASP A 149 -4.02 -17.22 -0.25
CA ASP A 149 -4.28 -18.07 0.94
C ASP A 149 -3.11 -18.09 1.93
N SER A 150 -1.88 -18.21 1.42
CA SER A 150 -0.67 -18.22 2.25
C SER A 150 -0.44 -16.92 3.05
N LEU A 151 -1.08 -15.81 2.66
CA LEU A 151 -0.91 -14.49 3.27
C LEU A 151 -2.12 -14.05 4.09
N LEU A 152 -3.24 -14.77 3.99
CA LEU A 152 -4.44 -14.58 4.82
C LEU A 152 -4.34 -15.36 6.14
N ILE A 153 -3.24 -15.16 6.86
CA ILE A 153 -2.93 -15.79 8.15
C ILE A 153 -2.76 -14.67 9.19
N LYS A 154 -3.38 -14.85 10.35
CA LYS A 154 -3.24 -13.98 11.54
C LYS A 154 -2.30 -14.60 12.58
N ALA A 155 -1.76 -13.78 13.47
CA ALA A 155 -0.86 -14.21 14.53
C ALA A 155 -1.42 -15.34 15.39
N GLY A 156 -0.54 -16.22 15.87
CA GLY A 156 -0.84 -17.23 16.87
C GLY A 156 -0.87 -16.65 18.29
N SER A 157 -1.11 -17.49 19.28
CA SER A 157 -1.24 -17.11 20.70
C SER A 157 0.07 -16.79 21.42
N GLY A 158 1.21 -16.87 20.74
CA GLY A 158 2.53 -16.59 21.32
C GLY A 158 3.59 -16.30 20.27
N ALA A 159 4.73 -15.75 20.69
CA ALA A 159 5.85 -15.46 19.82
C ALA A 159 6.34 -16.75 19.13
N ALA A 160 6.66 -16.65 17.84
CA ALA A 160 7.09 -17.76 16.99
C ALA A 160 6.12 -18.97 16.95
N THR A 161 4.81 -18.73 17.16
CA THR A 161 3.76 -19.74 17.03
C THR A 161 3.02 -19.55 15.72
N PHE A 162 2.81 -20.64 14.96
CA PHE A 162 2.00 -20.60 13.75
C PHE A 162 0.58 -20.14 14.06
N GLY A 163 0.05 -19.24 13.22
CA GLY A 163 -1.25 -18.62 13.38
C GLY A 163 -2.40 -19.50 12.91
N SER A 164 -3.50 -18.84 12.60
CA SER A 164 -4.70 -19.44 12.02
C SER A 164 -5.16 -18.65 10.82
N ALA A 165 -5.96 -19.26 9.94
CA ALA A 165 -6.55 -18.58 8.80
C ALA A 165 -7.37 -17.34 9.25
N SER A 166 -7.16 -16.21 8.58
CA SER A 166 -7.89 -14.96 8.85
C SER A 166 -9.16 -14.82 8.00
N SER A 167 -9.40 -15.76 7.09
CA SER A 167 -10.58 -15.79 6.22
C SER A 167 -11.17 -17.18 6.16
N ALA A 168 -12.51 -17.27 6.16
CA ALA A 168 -13.19 -18.50 5.81
C ALA A 168 -12.78 -18.94 4.40
N GLY A 169 -12.66 -20.24 4.19
CA GLY A 169 -12.25 -20.85 2.91
C GLY A 169 -10.75 -21.02 2.74
N VAL A 170 -9.91 -20.43 3.58
CA VAL A 170 -8.47 -20.72 3.62
C VAL A 170 -8.26 -22.01 4.42
N PRO A 171 -7.70 -23.08 3.82
CA PRO A 171 -7.40 -24.31 4.55
C PRO A 171 -6.42 -24.05 5.70
N GLU A 172 -6.67 -24.65 6.87
CA GLU A 172 -5.80 -24.48 8.04
C GLU A 172 -4.35 -24.94 7.79
N ASP A 173 -4.16 -25.88 6.87
CA ASP A 173 -2.83 -26.34 6.49
C ASP A 173 -1.92 -25.24 5.92
N PHE A 174 -2.49 -24.19 5.34
CA PHE A 174 -1.69 -23.03 4.90
C PHE A 174 -1.03 -22.29 6.08
N ALA A 175 -1.68 -22.28 7.25
CA ALA A 175 -1.13 -21.67 8.45
C ALA A 175 0.17 -22.32 8.92
N LYS A 176 0.41 -23.59 8.59
CA LYS A 176 1.66 -24.32 8.92
C LYS A 176 2.89 -23.77 8.19
N TYR A 177 2.69 -23.02 7.12
CA TYR A 177 3.77 -22.50 6.25
C TYR A 177 3.93 -20.98 6.32
N THR A 178 3.18 -20.33 7.24
CA THR A 178 3.26 -18.87 7.39
C THR A 178 3.34 -18.51 8.87
N LEU A 179 4.50 -18.03 9.28
CA LEU A 179 4.75 -17.53 10.62
C LEU A 179 4.48 -16.02 10.63
N VAL A 180 3.65 -15.57 11.59
CA VAL A 180 3.32 -14.15 11.75
C VAL A 180 3.97 -13.64 13.03
N LEU A 181 4.87 -12.67 12.90
CA LEU A 181 5.62 -12.07 14.00
C LEU A 181 5.17 -10.61 14.24
N PRO A 182 5.39 -10.07 15.44
CA PRO A 182 5.14 -8.66 15.70
C PRO A 182 6.05 -7.77 14.84
N TYR A 183 5.51 -6.68 14.32
CA TYR A 183 6.27 -5.66 13.59
C TYR A 183 7.13 -4.86 14.60
N ASN A 184 8.35 -4.46 14.21
CA ASN A 184 9.30 -3.74 15.06
C ASN A 184 9.81 -4.52 16.30
N ASP A 185 9.76 -5.85 16.25
CA ASP A 185 10.27 -6.76 17.27
C ASP A 185 11.39 -7.64 16.67
N ILE A 186 12.65 -7.26 16.94
CA ILE A 186 13.82 -7.97 16.41
C ILE A 186 14.07 -9.28 17.15
N ASP A 187 13.76 -9.34 18.43
CA ASP A 187 13.97 -10.51 19.26
C ASP A 187 13.09 -11.67 18.79
N ALA A 188 11.85 -11.37 18.41
CA ALA A 188 10.92 -12.36 17.85
C ALA A 188 11.44 -12.95 16.51
N ILE A 189 12.14 -12.15 15.71
CA ILE A 189 12.74 -12.61 14.44
C ILE A 189 13.96 -13.48 14.73
N GLU A 190 14.86 -13.05 15.62
CA GLU A 190 16.05 -13.81 16.01
C GLU A 190 15.65 -15.17 16.60
N ASP A 191 14.68 -15.21 17.52
CA ASP A 191 14.14 -16.42 18.11
C ASP A 191 13.55 -17.40 17.06
N ALA A 192 12.80 -16.88 16.09
CA ALA A 192 12.25 -17.69 15.00
C ALA A 192 13.36 -18.31 14.14
N PHE A 193 14.39 -17.53 13.79
CA PHE A 193 15.50 -18.03 12.99
C PHE A 193 16.42 -18.97 13.77
N GLU A 194 16.62 -18.79 15.05
CA GLU A 194 17.37 -19.74 15.90
C GLU A 194 16.67 -21.11 15.96
N LYS A 195 15.33 -21.12 16.03
CA LYS A 195 14.54 -22.36 16.15
C LYS A 195 14.36 -23.09 14.82
N MET A 196 14.14 -22.38 13.71
CA MET A 196 13.74 -22.99 12.44
C MET A 196 14.36 -22.34 11.19
N GLY A 197 15.47 -21.62 11.31
CA GLY A 197 16.06 -20.85 10.21
C GLY A 197 16.33 -21.65 8.93
N ASN A 198 16.63 -22.96 9.06
CA ASN A 198 16.84 -23.85 7.92
C ASN A 198 15.55 -24.25 7.17
N GLU A 199 14.37 -23.94 7.72
CA GLU A 199 13.05 -24.21 7.11
C GLU A 199 12.43 -22.95 6.52
N ILE A 200 12.96 -21.76 6.88
CA ILE A 200 12.44 -20.46 6.45
C ILE A 200 12.91 -20.17 5.02
N ALA A 201 11.96 -20.16 4.08
CA ALA A 201 12.18 -19.80 2.67
C ALA A 201 12.44 -18.29 2.51
N GLY A 202 11.70 -17.48 3.25
CA GLY A 202 11.86 -16.04 3.16
C GLY A 202 11.06 -15.25 4.20
N VAL A 203 11.37 -13.97 4.26
CA VAL A 203 10.67 -12.96 5.07
C VAL A 203 10.06 -11.94 4.13
N ILE A 204 8.76 -11.65 4.26
CA ILE A 204 8.09 -10.58 3.52
C ILE A 204 7.66 -9.48 4.48
N ILE A 205 7.96 -8.22 4.13
CA ILE A 205 7.68 -7.07 4.98
C ILE A 205 7.29 -5.83 4.18
N GLU A 206 6.30 -5.07 4.66
CA GLU A 206 6.12 -3.68 4.26
C GLU A 206 7.21 -2.83 4.96
N PRO A 207 8.09 -2.13 4.24
CA PRO A 207 9.18 -1.37 4.88
C PRO A 207 8.66 -0.18 5.69
N VAL A 208 7.50 0.35 5.35
CA VAL A 208 6.63 1.18 6.19
C VAL A 208 5.28 0.52 6.13
N ALA A 209 4.79 0.00 7.24
CA ALA A 209 3.47 -0.61 7.26
C ALA A 209 2.39 0.46 7.03
N GLY A 210 1.45 0.17 6.13
CA GLY A 210 0.39 1.10 5.74
C GLY A 210 -1.02 0.54 5.88
N ASN A 211 -1.14 -0.71 6.37
CA ASN A 211 -2.40 -1.44 6.52
C ASN A 211 -2.79 -1.69 7.99
N MET A 212 -2.05 -1.09 8.91
CA MET A 212 -2.42 -0.94 10.33
C MET A 212 -2.40 0.55 10.75
N GLY A 213 -2.65 1.44 9.79
CA GLY A 213 -2.21 2.81 9.79
C GLY A 213 -0.73 2.89 9.42
N VAL A 214 -0.19 4.11 9.32
CA VAL A 214 1.23 4.30 9.00
C VAL A 214 2.07 3.98 10.24
N VAL A 215 2.85 2.90 10.17
CA VAL A 215 3.79 2.52 11.21
C VAL A 215 5.19 2.43 10.60
N PRO A 216 6.09 3.38 10.93
CA PRO A 216 7.46 3.35 10.44
C PRO A 216 8.27 2.22 11.10
N PRO A 217 9.30 1.72 10.42
CA PRO A 217 10.25 0.80 11.04
C PRO A 217 11.07 1.56 12.09
N LYS A 218 11.42 0.89 13.19
CA LYS A 218 12.44 1.38 14.13
C LYS A 218 13.81 1.44 13.46
N ASP A 219 14.68 2.30 13.95
CA ASP A 219 16.03 2.44 13.44
C ASP A 219 16.78 1.10 13.45
N GLY A 220 17.36 0.73 12.31
CA GLY A 220 18.11 -0.50 12.13
C GLY A 220 17.27 -1.79 11.99
N TYR A 221 15.96 -1.72 12.15
CA TYR A 221 15.07 -2.89 12.10
C TYR A 221 15.14 -3.64 10.77
N LEU A 222 14.98 -2.93 9.67
CA LEU A 222 15.01 -3.53 8.33
C LEU A 222 16.39 -4.07 7.95
N GLN A 223 17.44 -3.36 8.33
CA GLN A 223 18.83 -3.79 8.13
C GLN A 223 19.13 -5.07 8.90
N LYS A 224 18.62 -5.18 10.13
CA LYS A 224 18.79 -6.38 10.95
C LYS A 224 18.08 -7.60 10.37
N ILE A 225 16.85 -7.42 9.83
CA ILE A 225 16.16 -8.49 9.09
C ILE A 225 16.99 -8.94 7.90
N ARG A 226 17.57 -7.99 7.15
CA ARG A 226 18.46 -8.30 6.03
C ARG A 226 19.68 -9.12 6.45
N GLU A 227 20.34 -8.76 7.55
CA GLU A 227 21.49 -9.50 8.10
C GLU A 227 21.10 -10.94 8.44
N ILE A 228 19.97 -11.12 9.14
CA ILE A 228 19.48 -12.43 9.57
C ILE A 228 19.13 -13.29 8.36
N THR A 229 18.35 -12.78 7.41
CA THR A 229 17.97 -13.53 6.21
C THR A 229 19.19 -13.96 5.40
N LYS A 230 20.19 -13.09 5.26
CA LYS A 230 21.45 -13.40 4.58
C LYS A 230 22.25 -14.50 5.31
N LYS A 231 22.32 -14.44 6.64
CA LYS A 231 23.02 -15.45 7.48
C LYS A 231 22.44 -16.85 7.27
N TYR A 232 21.10 -16.97 7.16
CA TYR A 232 20.42 -18.25 7.03
C TYR A 232 20.12 -18.67 5.58
N GLY A 233 20.47 -17.84 4.60
CA GLY A 233 20.18 -18.09 3.17
C GLY A 233 18.69 -18.09 2.87
N SER A 234 17.90 -17.30 3.58
CA SER A 234 16.49 -17.05 3.33
C SER A 234 16.32 -15.83 2.46
N VAL A 235 15.28 -15.79 1.65
CA VAL A 235 14.99 -14.67 0.73
C VAL A 235 14.38 -13.50 1.50
N PHE A 236 14.96 -12.30 1.38
CA PHE A 236 14.40 -11.07 1.90
C PHE A 236 13.51 -10.39 0.85
N ILE A 237 12.20 -10.37 1.09
CA ILE A 237 11.19 -9.80 0.20
C ILE A 237 10.71 -8.48 0.80
N VAL A 238 10.99 -7.37 0.11
CA VAL A 238 10.48 -6.05 0.50
C VAL A 238 9.22 -5.75 -0.33
N ASP A 239 8.10 -5.60 0.36
CA ASP A 239 6.82 -5.27 -0.28
C ASP A 239 6.70 -3.75 -0.46
N GLU A 240 7.05 -3.30 -1.64
CA GLU A 240 6.98 -1.91 -2.09
C GLU A 240 5.67 -1.60 -2.85
N VAL A 241 4.66 -2.42 -2.73
CA VAL A 241 3.36 -2.17 -3.41
C VAL A 241 2.79 -0.81 -3.00
N MET A 242 2.97 -0.39 -1.74
CA MET A 242 2.54 0.92 -1.26
C MET A 242 3.64 1.98 -1.32
N THR A 243 4.86 1.63 -0.95
CA THR A 243 5.98 2.54 -0.74
C THR A 243 6.84 2.77 -1.98
N GLY A 244 6.77 1.87 -2.96
CA GLY A 244 7.53 1.93 -4.22
C GLY A 244 7.22 3.19 -5.01
N PHE A 245 8.26 3.92 -5.41
CA PHE A 245 8.18 5.21 -6.10
C PHE A 245 7.36 6.29 -5.34
N ARG A 246 7.04 6.01 -4.08
CA ARG A 246 6.32 6.95 -3.20
C ARG A 246 7.26 7.67 -2.24
N LEU A 247 8.13 6.95 -1.55
CA LEU A 247 8.98 7.50 -0.51
C LEU A 247 10.27 8.12 -1.06
N SER A 248 10.66 7.72 -2.24
CA SER A 248 11.71 8.29 -3.08
C SER A 248 11.56 7.74 -4.50
N ALA A 249 12.38 8.18 -5.45
CA ALA A 249 12.45 7.62 -6.81
C ALA A 249 12.82 6.12 -6.81
N SER A 250 13.47 5.62 -5.76
CA SER A 250 13.79 4.21 -5.54
C SER A 250 12.91 3.58 -4.44
N GLY A 251 11.78 4.20 -4.08
CA GLY A 251 10.90 3.72 -3.01
C GLY A 251 11.52 3.76 -1.61
N ALA A 252 11.10 2.84 -0.76
CA ALA A 252 11.68 2.64 0.57
C ALA A 252 13.08 2.01 0.49
N ILE A 253 13.39 1.24 -0.55
CA ILE A 253 14.75 0.73 -0.83
C ILE A 253 15.75 1.90 -0.81
N GLY A 254 15.48 2.96 -1.56
CA GLY A 254 16.34 4.15 -1.58
C GLY A 254 16.29 4.95 -0.30
N ARG A 255 15.09 5.15 0.28
CA ARG A 255 14.93 5.97 1.50
C ARG A 255 15.66 5.39 2.72
N PHE A 256 15.67 4.06 2.87
CA PHE A 256 16.27 3.37 4.02
C PHE A 256 17.60 2.68 3.71
N GLY A 257 18.12 2.80 2.48
CA GLY A 257 19.37 2.16 2.06
C GLY A 257 19.32 0.62 2.16
N LEU A 258 18.24 0.01 1.69
CA LEU A 258 18.03 -1.43 1.79
C LEU A 258 18.63 -2.19 0.60
N ASP A 259 19.10 -3.41 0.89
CA ASP A 259 19.42 -4.45 -0.10
C ASP A 259 18.42 -5.60 0.06
N ALA A 260 17.51 -5.78 -0.91
CA ALA A 260 16.53 -6.86 -0.94
C ALA A 260 16.92 -7.94 -1.95
N ASP A 261 16.40 -9.15 -1.76
CA ASP A 261 16.54 -10.24 -2.74
C ASP A 261 15.41 -10.19 -3.77
N ILE A 262 14.19 -9.86 -3.31
CA ILE A 262 13.00 -9.64 -4.16
C ILE A 262 12.29 -8.37 -3.66
N VAL A 263 11.78 -7.59 -4.59
CA VAL A 263 10.92 -6.43 -4.34
C VAL A 263 9.61 -6.61 -5.08
N THR A 264 8.48 -6.33 -4.42
CA THR A 264 7.16 -6.34 -5.06
C THR A 264 6.65 -4.92 -5.27
N PHE A 265 6.00 -4.67 -6.38
CA PHE A 265 5.48 -3.36 -6.78
C PHE A 265 4.01 -3.44 -7.18
N GLY A 266 3.34 -2.29 -7.13
CA GLY A 266 1.97 -2.11 -7.58
C GLY A 266 1.61 -0.62 -7.56
N LYS A 267 0.32 -0.31 -7.48
CA LYS A 267 -0.18 1.06 -7.27
C LYS A 267 0.47 2.09 -8.21
N ILE A 268 1.49 2.82 -7.76
CA ILE A 268 2.14 3.92 -8.51
C ILE A 268 2.68 3.44 -9.86
N ILE A 269 3.24 2.23 -9.95
CA ILE A 269 3.78 1.73 -11.23
C ILE A 269 2.73 1.53 -12.32
N GLY A 270 1.45 1.65 -11.99
CA GLY A 270 0.34 1.54 -12.93
C GLY A 270 -0.27 2.87 -13.35
N GLY A 271 0.10 3.99 -12.71
CA GLY A 271 -0.51 5.29 -13.03
C GLY A 271 -2.03 5.34 -12.91
N GLY A 272 -2.63 4.45 -12.11
CA GLY A 272 -4.08 4.26 -11.96
C GLY A 272 -4.64 3.03 -12.68
N MET A 273 -3.87 2.39 -13.56
CA MET A 273 -4.25 1.16 -14.23
C MET A 273 -3.92 -0.07 -13.35
N PRO A 274 -4.67 -1.21 -13.53
CA PRO A 274 -4.38 -2.44 -12.80
C PRO A 274 -3.03 -3.02 -13.23
N VAL A 275 -2.10 -3.08 -12.27
CA VAL A 275 -0.75 -3.63 -12.48
C VAL A 275 -0.13 -4.03 -11.15
N GLY A 276 0.76 -4.99 -11.21
CA GLY A 276 1.75 -5.33 -10.21
C GLY A 276 3.04 -5.76 -10.90
N ALA A 277 4.10 -5.88 -10.13
CA ALA A 277 5.35 -6.46 -10.59
C ALA A 277 6.11 -7.06 -9.40
N TYR A 278 6.99 -8.02 -9.68
CA TYR A 278 8.00 -8.47 -8.73
C TYR A 278 9.33 -8.61 -9.46
N GLY A 279 10.39 -8.21 -8.81
CA GLY A 279 11.72 -8.23 -9.38
C GLY A 279 12.76 -8.37 -8.29
N GLY A 280 14.02 -8.56 -8.66
CA GLY A 280 15.10 -8.73 -7.71
C GLY A 280 16.36 -9.23 -8.38
N LYS A 281 17.20 -9.91 -7.61
CA LYS A 281 18.48 -10.45 -8.06
C LYS A 281 18.27 -11.43 -9.21
N ARG A 282 19.08 -11.30 -10.26
CA ARG A 282 18.98 -12.10 -11.47
C ARG A 282 18.97 -13.60 -11.19
N GLU A 283 19.86 -14.08 -10.33
CA GLU A 283 19.99 -15.49 -9.96
C GLU A 283 18.72 -16.09 -9.35
N ILE A 284 17.91 -15.27 -8.66
CA ILE A 284 16.62 -15.67 -8.09
C ILE A 284 15.53 -15.58 -9.16
N MET A 285 15.50 -14.48 -9.90
CA MET A 285 14.46 -14.24 -10.92
C MET A 285 14.54 -15.22 -12.10
N GLU A 286 15.71 -15.78 -12.41
CA GLU A 286 15.89 -16.81 -13.42
C GLU A 286 15.22 -18.16 -13.07
N PHE A 287 14.81 -18.36 -11.81
CA PHE A 287 13.92 -19.47 -11.44
C PHE A 287 12.50 -19.34 -11.96
N VAL A 288 12.09 -18.16 -12.43
CA VAL A 288 10.74 -17.97 -13.00
C VAL A 288 10.69 -18.54 -14.42
N SER A 289 9.61 -19.30 -14.70
CA SER A 289 9.35 -19.83 -16.05
C SER A 289 9.25 -18.68 -17.10
N PRO A 290 9.79 -18.84 -18.34
CA PRO A 290 10.33 -20.08 -18.93
C PRO A 290 11.81 -20.38 -18.61
N SER A 291 12.53 -19.48 -17.92
CA SER A 291 13.94 -19.68 -17.60
C SER A 291 14.15 -20.76 -16.52
N GLY A 292 13.25 -20.86 -15.56
CA GLY A 292 13.30 -21.80 -14.45
C GLY A 292 11.97 -22.51 -14.19
N PRO A 293 11.88 -23.30 -13.10
CA PRO A 293 10.75 -24.18 -12.84
C PRO A 293 9.54 -23.50 -12.15
N VAL A 294 9.70 -22.26 -11.65
CA VAL A 294 8.64 -21.58 -10.88
C VAL A 294 7.64 -20.92 -11.85
N TYR A 295 6.42 -21.43 -11.85
CA TYR A 295 5.38 -20.99 -12.78
C TYR A 295 4.68 -19.72 -12.35
N GLN A 296 4.55 -18.77 -13.27
CA GLN A 296 3.67 -17.61 -13.22
C GLN A 296 3.21 -17.26 -14.64
N ALA A 297 1.93 -16.96 -14.81
CA ALA A 297 1.35 -16.52 -16.08
C ALA A 297 0.20 -15.54 -15.82
N GLY A 298 -0.11 -14.70 -16.80
CA GLY A 298 -1.24 -13.78 -16.75
C GLY A 298 -1.58 -13.26 -18.14
N THR A 299 -2.82 -13.43 -18.58
CA THR A 299 -3.28 -13.00 -19.91
C THR A 299 -3.04 -11.51 -20.15
N LEU A 300 -3.25 -10.69 -19.13
CA LEU A 300 -3.12 -9.22 -19.19
C LEU A 300 -1.84 -8.70 -18.53
N SER A 301 -0.93 -9.58 -18.09
CA SER A 301 0.36 -9.16 -17.56
C SER A 301 1.15 -8.41 -18.62
N GLY A 302 1.56 -7.18 -18.34
CA GLY A 302 2.24 -6.32 -19.30
C GLY A 302 1.32 -5.72 -20.37
N ASN A 303 0.02 -5.59 -20.10
CA ASN A 303 -0.91 -4.98 -21.07
C ASN A 303 -0.50 -3.55 -21.44
N PRO A 304 -0.68 -3.15 -22.72
CA PRO A 304 -0.13 -1.91 -23.23
C PRO A 304 -0.65 -0.66 -22.52
N LEU A 305 -1.89 -0.66 -22.03
CA LEU A 305 -2.46 0.51 -21.35
C LEU A 305 -1.81 0.74 -19.98
N ALA A 306 -1.66 -0.32 -19.18
CA ALA A 306 -1.00 -0.23 -17.88
C ALA A 306 0.50 0.11 -18.05
N MET A 307 1.16 -0.43 -19.08
CA MET A 307 2.55 -0.12 -19.39
C MET A 307 2.72 1.34 -19.82
N ALA A 308 1.82 1.86 -20.63
CA ALA A 308 1.86 3.26 -21.07
C ALA A 308 1.65 4.22 -19.88
N ALA A 309 0.64 3.97 -19.05
CA ALA A 309 0.36 4.77 -17.86
C ALA A 309 1.54 4.74 -16.87
N GLY A 310 2.07 3.55 -16.57
CA GLY A 310 3.20 3.36 -15.68
C GLY A 310 4.47 4.05 -16.17
N ASN A 311 4.81 3.86 -17.46
CA ASN A 311 5.96 4.53 -18.07
C ASN A 311 5.84 6.05 -17.99
N ALA A 312 4.68 6.63 -18.30
CA ALA A 312 4.46 8.06 -18.25
C ALA A 312 4.63 8.60 -16.83
N GLN A 313 4.02 7.92 -15.84
CA GLN A 313 4.09 8.34 -14.43
C GLN A 313 5.50 8.25 -13.87
N ILE A 314 6.16 7.09 -14.00
CA ILE A 314 7.51 6.89 -13.44
C ILE A 314 8.55 7.77 -14.15
N LYS A 315 8.44 7.93 -15.49
CA LYS A 315 9.29 8.86 -16.24
C LYS A 315 9.14 10.29 -15.70
N TYR A 316 7.90 10.74 -15.51
CA TYR A 316 7.66 12.09 -14.99
C TYR A 316 8.26 12.29 -13.59
N LEU A 317 8.12 11.30 -12.70
CA LEU A 317 8.73 11.36 -11.36
C LEU A 317 10.27 11.36 -11.42
N GLN A 318 10.87 10.61 -12.34
CA GLN A 318 12.31 10.58 -12.55
C GLN A 318 12.87 11.93 -13.05
N GLU A 319 12.11 12.60 -13.94
CA GLU A 319 12.48 13.90 -14.52
C GLU A 319 12.17 15.06 -13.56
N ASN A 320 11.34 14.87 -12.53
CA ASN A 320 10.91 15.88 -11.57
C ASN A 320 11.12 15.43 -10.12
N PRO A 321 12.35 15.14 -9.68
CA PRO A 321 12.64 14.61 -8.35
C PRO A 321 12.27 15.55 -7.19
N TYR A 322 12.14 16.85 -7.45
CA TYR A 322 11.71 17.86 -6.48
C TYR A 322 10.30 17.57 -5.89
N ILE A 323 9.46 16.82 -6.60
CA ILE A 323 8.11 16.44 -6.15
C ILE A 323 8.16 15.72 -4.79
N TYR A 324 9.17 14.89 -4.56
CA TYR A 324 9.30 14.17 -3.28
C TYR A 324 9.52 15.12 -2.10
N GLU A 325 10.33 16.17 -2.30
CA GLU A 325 10.57 17.18 -1.26
C GLU A 325 9.34 18.06 -1.03
N GLU A 326 8.65 18.49 -2.09
CA GLU A 326 7.41 19.25 -1.98
C GLU A 326 6.32 18.48 -1.23
N ILE A 327 6.17 17.19 -1.51
CA ILE A 327 5.20 16.32 -0.80
C ILE A 327 5.64 16.12 0.66
N GLU A 328 6.92 15.96 0.96
CA GLU A 328 7.44 15.90 2.32
C GLU A 328 7.07 17.17 3.12
N GLN A 329 7.24 18.36 2.50
CA GLN A 329 6.86 19.65 3.11
C GLN A 329 5.34 19.77 3.31
N LYS A 330 4.52 19.33 2.33
CA LYS A 330 3.05 19.28 2.46
C LYS A 330 2.63 18.38 3.62
N GLY A 331 3.25 17.21 3.75
CA GLY A 331 3.00 16.27 4.85
C GLY A 331 3.40 16.85 6.21
N ALA A 332 4.59 17.45 6.30
CA ALA A 332 5.06 18.06 7.52
C ALA A 332 4.16 19.22 7.98
N TYR A 333 3.64 20.00 7.04
CA TYR A 333 2.66 21.05 7.34
C TYR A 333 1.39 20.50 8.00
N LEU A 334 0.75 19.49 7.36
CA LEU A 334 -0.47 18.89 7.94
C LEU A 334 -0.21 18.22 9.29
N GLU A 335 0.89 17.49 9.42
CA GLU A 335 1.29 16.88 10.70
C GLU A 335 1.40 17.91 11.81
N SER A 336 2.06 19.05 11.52
CA SER A 336 2.20 20.16 12.49
C SER A 336 0.85 20.74 12.89
N GLU A 337 -0.02 21.03 11.91
CA GLU A 337 -1.34 21.61 12.16
C GLU A 337 -2.25 20.64 12.93
N PHE A 338 -2.21 19.35 12.62
CA PHE A 338 -2.99 18.33 13.33
C PHE A 338 -2.55 18.21 14.78
N LYS A 339 -1.23 18.20 15.05
CA LYS A 339 -0.70 18.18 16.43
C LYS A 339 -1.09 19.43 17.22
N LYS A 340 -0.99 20.63 16.63
CA LYS A 340 -1.41 21.90 17.26
C LYS A 340 -2.88 21.90 17.61
N SER A 341 -3.74 21.44 16.70
CA SER A 341 -5.19 21.40 16.95
C SER A 341 -5.56 20.40 18.05
N ALA A 342 -4.94 19.20 18.04
CA ALA A 342 -5.14 18.20 19.08
C ALA A 342 -4.72 18.73 20.47
N GLU A 343 -3.55 19.37 20.56
CA GLU A 343 -3.06 20.01 21.80
C GLU A 343 -3.98 21.14 22.27
N LYS A 344 -4.41 22.03 21.37
CA LYS A 344 -5.31 23.15 21.64
C LYS A 344 -6.61 22.71 22.34
N TYR A 345 -7.16 21.58 21.92
CA TYR A 345 -8.43 21.07 22.45
C TYR A 345 -8.27 19.94 23.49
N GLY A 346 -7.05 19.52 23.79
CA GLY A 346 -6.76 18.46 24.76
C GLY A 346 -7.22 17.08 24.30
N VAL A 347 -7.27 16.83 22.99
CA VAL A 347 -7.60 15.53 22.42
C VAL A 347 -6.33 14.70 22.25
N ASN A 348 -6.32 13.49 22.83
CA ASN A 348 -5.18 12.59 22.70
C ASN A 348 -5.09 12.05 21.26
N VAL A 349 -4.08 12.51 20.53
CA VAL A 349 -3.83 12.12 19.13
C VAL A 349 -2.35 11.82 18.94
N ARG A 350 -2.05 10.73 18.21
CA ARG A 350 -0.74 10.46 17.62
C ARG A 350 -0.84 10.55 16.11
N VAL A 351 0.11 11.25 15.51
CA VAL A 351 0.23 11.35 14.06
C VAL A 351 1.52 10.68 13.65
N ASN A 352 1.40 9.58 12.93
CA ASN A 352 2.54 8.93 12.28
C ASN A 352 2.60 9.35 10.81
N ARG A 353 3.79 9.70 10.31
CA ARG A 353 4.01 10.10 8.92
C ARG A 353 5.35 9.63 8.39
N VAL A 354 5.35 9.18 7.14
CA VAL A 354 6.56 8.93 6.34
C VAL A 354 6.30 9.43 4.91
N GLY A 355 6.98 10.50 4.53
CA GLY A 355 6.75 11.11 3.21
C GLY A 355 5.30 11.56 3.02
N SER A 356 4.67 11.04 1.97
CA SER A 356 3.27 11.30 1.62
C SER A 356 2.24 10.45 2.37
N MET A 357 2.69 9.52 3.22
CA MET A 357 1.83 8.61 3.98
C MET A 357 1.64 9.15 5.39
N MET A 358 0.41 9.23 5.87
CA MET A 358 0.08 9.72 7.22
C MET A 358 -1.10 8.95 7.80
N SER A 359 -1.12 8.78 9.13
CA SER A 359 -2.26 8.30 9.89
C SER A 359 -2.44 9.07 11.18
N VAL A 360 -3.69 9.26 11.57
CA VAL A 360 -4.09 9.89 12.82
C VAL A 360 -4.67 8.83 13.73
N PHE A 361 -4.07 8.61 14.89
CA PHE A 361 -4.51 7.64 15.89
C PHE A 361 -5.03 8.36 17.12
N PHE A 362 -6.24 8.02 17.55
CA PHE A 362 -6.85 8.57 18.79
C PHE A 362 -6.36 7.77 19.99
N THR A 363 -5.16 8.06 20.45
CA THR A 363 -4.49 7.40 21.57
C THR A 363 -3.44 8.32 22.18
N ASP A 364 -3.07 8.08 23.44
CA ASP A 364 -1.96 8.73 24.13
C ASP A 364 -0.64 7.92 24.04
N ASN A 365 -0.72 6.68 23.56
CA ASN A 365 0.45 5.82 23.39
C ASN A 365 1.11 5.99 22.03
N ASP A 366 2.42 5.78 21.96
CA ASP A 366 3.12 5.71 20.69
C ASP A 366 2.68 4.46 19.90
N VAL A 367 2.42 4.64 18.60
CA VAL A 367 1.96 3.58 17.72
C VAL A 367 3.15 3.06 16.90
N THR A 368 3.63 1.89 17.27
CA THR A 368 4.85 1.28 16.70
C THR A 368 4.66 -0.13 16.14
N ASN A 369 3.48 -0.74 16.35
CA ASN A 369 3.10 -2.06 15.85
C ASN A 369 1.57 -2.20 15.84
N PHE A 370 1.07 -3.37 15.43
CA PHE A 370 -0.37 -3.63 15.35
C PHE A 370 -1.06 -3.62 16.73
N GLU A 371 -0.39 -4.15 17.76
CA GLU A 371 -0.93 -4.13 19.12
C GLU A 371 -1.20 -2.70 19.59
N THR A 372 -0.25 -1.79 19.41
CA THR A 372 -0.40 -0.39 19.80
C THR A 372 -1.39 0.36 18.90
N ALA A 373 -1.43 0.06 17.60
CA ALA A 373 -2.41 0.63 16.67
C ALA A 373 -3.86 0.21 17.03
N SER A 374 -4.06 -1.05 17.41
CA SER A 374 -5.38 -1.60 17.76
C SER A 374 -5.97 -1.05 19.07
N LYS A 375 -5.15 -0.42 19.92
CA LYS A 375 -5.58 0.27 21.14
C LYS A 375 -6.16 1.67 20.89
N SER A 376 -6.13 2.16 19.66
CA SER A 376 -6.70 3.46 19.29
C SER A 376 -8.23 3.45 19.40
N ASP A 377 -8.79 4.60 19.79
CA ASP A 377 -10.24 4.79 19.93
C ASP A 377 -10.91 4.88 18.55
N THR A 378 -11.48 3.77 18.12
CA THR A 378 -12.17 3.67 16.82
C THR A 378 -13.51 4.41 16.78
N GLU A 379 -14.14 4.70 17.93
CA GLU A 379 -15.35 5.50 17.98
C GLU A 379 -15.03 6.99 17.74
N LYS A 380 -13.96 7.52 18.33
CA LYS A 380 -13.44 8.84 17.96
C LYS A 380 -13.05 8.92 16.49
N PHE A 381 -12.44 7.86 15.94
CA PHE A 381 -12.14 7.80 14.52
C PHE A 381 -13.40 7.90 13.64
N LYS A 382 -14.51 7.24 14.01
CA LYS A 382 -15.79 7.37 13.29
C LYS A 382 -16.28 8.80 13.26
N VAL A 383 -16.23 9.49 14.40
CA VAL A 383 -16.61 10.92 14.47
C VAL A 383 -15.70 11.74 13.58
N TYR A 384 -14.38 11.56 13.71
CA TYR A 384 -13.37 12.24 12.89
C TYR A 384 -13.65 12.06 11.39
N PHE A 385 -13.80 10.82 10.93
CA PHE A 385 -14.08 10.53 9.53
C PHE A 385 -15.35 11.23 9.02
N ASN A 386 -16.46 11.08 9.75
CA ASN A 386 -17.75 11.62 9.33
C ASN A 386 -17.76 13.16 9.33
N GLU A 387 -17.15 13.80 10.31
CA GLU A 387 -17.09 15.27 10.38
C GLU A 387 -16.13 15.87 9.34
N MET A 388 -14.98 15.20 9.05
CA MET A 388 -14.11 15.58 7.94
C MET A 388 -14.85 15.47 6.60
N LEU A 389 -15.58 14.36 6.39
CA LEU A 389 -16.35 14.14 5.16
C LEU A 389 -17.41 15.24 4.95
N LYS A 390 -18.15 15.63 5.99
CA LYS A 390 -19.12 16.75 5.94
C LYS A 390 -18.49 18.09 5.54
N GLN A 391 -17.19 18.27 5.79
CA GLN A 391 -16.44 19.47 5.43
C GLN A 391 -15.76 19.36 4.06
N GLY A 392 -16.02 18.28 3.30
CA GLY A 392 -15.47 18.06 1.96
C GLY A 392 -14.04 17.53 1.99
N ILE A 393 -13.67 16.78 3.02
CA ILE A 393 -12.38 16.08 3.09
C ILE A 393 -12.66 14.57 3.06
N TYR A 394 -12.18 13.90 2.02
CA TYR A 394 -12.38 12.47 1.82
C TYR A 394 -11.17 11.68 2.32
N LEU A 395 -11.36 10.96 3.43
CA LEU A 395 -10.38 10.12 4.08
C LEU A 395 -10.68 8.63 3.84
N ALA A 396 -9.75 7.75 4.19
CA ALA A 396 -10.00 6.32 4.21
C ALA A 396 -10.98 5.96 5.32
N PRO A 397 -12.01 5.12 5.07
CA PRO A 397 -13.06 4.80 6.03
C PRO A 397 -12.64 3.71 7.03
N SER A 398 -11.41 3.76 7.51
CA SER A 398 -10.85 2.83 8.50
C SER A 398 -9.66 3.46 9.21
N GLN A 399 -9.59 3.29 10.54
CA GLN A 399 -8.45 3.67 11.38
C GLN A 399 -7.13 3.04 10.90
N PHE A 400 -7.20 1.87 10.28
CA PHE A 400 -6.04 1.07 9.87
C PHE A 400 -5.57 1.37 8.44
N GLU A 401 -6.14 2.37 7.80
CA GLU A 401 -5.73 2.81 6.47
C GLU A 401 -4.90 4.10 6.54
N SER A 402 -4.09 4.29 5.51
CA SER A 402 -3.25 5.48 5.36
C SER A 402 -4.00 6.60 4.62
N LEU A 403 -3.73 7.83 5.01
CA LEU A 403 -3.98 9.03 4.25
C LEU A 403 -2.79 9.26 3.31
N PHE A 404 -3.05 9.64 2.06
CA PHE A 404 -2.03 9.89 1.05
C PHE A 404 -2.08 11.32 0.53
N LEU A 405 -0.93 12.00 0.60
CA LEU A 405 -0.74 13.24 -0.13
C LEU A 405 -0.29 12.96 -1.57
N SER A 406 -0.69 13.84 -2.48
CA SER A 406 -0.27 13.81 -3.87
C SER A 406 0.39 15.14 -4.27
N ASP A 407 1.08 15.12 -5.40
CA ASP A 407 1.63 16.33 -6.04
C ASP A 407 0.55 17.40 -6.27
N ALA A 408 -0.67 16.98 -6.61
CA ALA A 408 -1.78 17.86 -6.91
C ALA A 408 -2.41 18.59 -5.71
N HIS A 409 -2.13 18.20 -4.47
CA HIS A 409 -2.65 18.93 -3.30
C HIS A 409 -2.04 20.33 -3.24
N THR A 410 -2.90 21.34 -3.33
CA THR A 410 -2.49 22.75 -3.24
C THR A 410 -2.38 23.22 -1.79
N LYS A 411 -1.72 24.37 -1.59
CA LYS A 411 -1.68 25.03 -0.26
C LYS A 411 -3.11 25.29 0.27
N ALA A 412 -4.03 25.72 -0.58
CA ALA A 412 -5.43 25.97 -0.18
C ALA A 412 -6.14 24.67 0.24
N ASP A 413 -5.86 23.53 -0.40
CA ASP A 413 -6.40 22.23 0.01
C ASP A 413 -5.88 21.84 1.40
N LEU A 414 -4.58 22.05 1.66
CA LEU A 414 -3.97 21.75 2.97
C LEU A 414 -4.51 22.65 4.07
N GLU A 415 -4.64 23.97 3.81
CA GLU A 415 -5.21 24.93 4.77
C GLU A 415 -6.68 24.61 5.10
N LYS A 416 -7.49 24.26 4.07
CA LYS A 416 -8.87 23.81 4.27
C LYS A 416 -8.92 22.53 5.11
N THR A 417 -8.02 21.58 4.86
CA THR A 417 -7.95 20.32 5.61
C THR A 417 -7.57 20.55 7.07
N ALA A 418 -6.57 21.40 7.32
CA ALA A 418 -6.16 21.78 8.68
C ALA A 418 -7.30 22.47 9.45
N ALA A 419 -8.01 23.40 8.80
CA ALA A 419 -9.16 24.09 9.40
C ALA A 419 -10.33 23.12 9.69
N ALA A 420 -10.55 22.13 8.81
CA ALA A 420 -11.54 21.08 9.03
C ALA A 420 -11.16 20.22 10.24
N PHE A 421 -9.89 19.82 10.33
CA PHE A 421 -9.38 19.06 11.46
C PHE A 421 -9.50 19.82 12.79
N ASP A 422 -9.19 21.12 12.83
CA ASP A 422 -9.33 21.97 14.02
C ASP A 422 -10.77 21.95 14.57
N LYS A 423 -11.77 22.09 13.68
CA LYS A 423 -13.19 22.00 14.07
C LYS A 423 -13.57 20.61 14.58
N VAL A 424 -13.02 19.56 14.00
CA VAL A 424 -13.28 18.18 14.46
C VAL A 424 -12.67 17.96 15.85
N MET A 425 -11.49 18.49 16.13
CA MET A 425 -10.89 18.42 17.46
C MET A 425 -11.72 19.16 18.51
N GLU A 426 -12.35 20.30 18.15
CA GLU A 426 -13.30 20.99 19.02
C GLU A 426 -14.51 20.11 19.37
N ILE A 427 -15.02 19.33 18.43
CA ILE A 427 -16.15 18.39 18.66
C ILE A 427 -15.74 17.21 19.54
N LEU A 428 -14.49 16.74 19.41
CA LEU A 428 -13.96 15.57 20.13
C LEU A 428 -13.37 15.89 21.52
N ARG A 429 -13.37 17.16 21.90
CA ARG A 429 -12.89 17.70 23.17
C ARG A 429 -13.49 17.05 24.41
#